data_1bbb83c5c6dffab675a2a7ae6ef809c4
#
_entry.id   1bbb83c5c6dffab675a2a7ae6ef809c4
#
_cell.length_a   1.000
_cell.length_b   1.000
_cell.length_c   1.000
_cell.angle_alpha   90.00
_cell.angle_beta   90.00
_cell.angle_gamma   90.00
#
_symmetry.space_group_name_H-M   'P 1'
#
loop_
_entity.id
_entity.type
_entity.pdbx_description
1 polymer ?
#
loop_
_entity_poly.entity_id
_entity_poly.type
_entity_poly.pdbx_seq_one_letter_code
_entity_poly.pdbx_strand_id
1 'polypeptide(L)'
;WEIGLAETQQTLVLNRLRGRIRVQADGQMKTGRDVAIGALLGADEFGFATAPLVVEGCIMMRKCHLNTCPVGVATQDPTLRKKFSGKPEHVVNYFFFVAEEVRQIMAQLGIAKFDDLIGRSDLLDMRRGIEHWKARGLDFSRLLAVPQVGPEVPVRHVDAQDHGLEKSLDNVLIAKSRPAIDKGEKVQFMETARNVNRSVGAMLSGAITKVHPEGLPDDTIRIQLEGTGGQSFGAFLCKGVTLYLIGDANDYTGKGLSGGRVVGRPSLDFRGVADRKSTRLNSSHSQQSRMPSSA
;
A
#
# COMPACT_ATOMS: atom_id res chain seq x y z
N TRP A 1 3.71 -18.28 7.39
CA TRP A 1 2.95 -17.13 7.86
C TRP A 1 2.20 -17.39 9.18
N GLU A 2 1.82 -18.62 9.48
CA GLU A 2 0.99 -18.98 10.66
C GLU A 2 1.67 -18.59 11.98
N ILE A 3 2.95 -18.93 12.14
CA ILE A 3 3.72 -18.58 13.35
C ILE A 3 3.83 -17.07 13.50
N GLY A 4 4.26 -16.37 12.45
CA GLY A 4 4.42 -14.92 12.50
C GLY A 4 3.11 -14.18 12.76
N LEU A 5 2.00 -14.66 12.19
CA LEU A 5 0.68 -14.09 12.42
C LEU A 5 0.22 -14.29 13.87
N ALA A 6 0.34 -15.51 14.41
CA ALA A 6 -0.04 -15.81 15.79
C ALA A 6 0.76 -14.99 16.80
N GLU A 7 2.09 -14.91 16.64
CA GLU A 7 2.96 -14.08 17.48
C GLU A 7 2.60 -12.60 17.39
N THR A 8 2.31 -12.10 16.19
CA THR A 8 1.88 -10.71 15.97
C THR A 8 0.56 -10.43 16.69
N GLN A 9 -0.44 -11.29 16.49
CA GLN A 9 -1.75 -11.17 17.14
C GLN A 9 -1.62 -11.15 18.67
N GLN A 10 -0.94 -12.13 19.23
CA GLN A 10 -0.76 -12.25 20.69
C GLN A 10 -0.03 -11.04 21.26
N THR A 11 1.06 -10.61 20.60
CA THR A 11 1.84 -9.45 21.05
C THR A 11 1.02 -8.17 21.02
N LEU A 12 0.29 -7.92 19.94
CA LEU A 12 -0.53 -6.72 19.80
C LEU A 12 -1.69 -6.68 20.80
N VAL A 13 -2.34 -7.81 21.05
CA VAL A 13 -3.43 -7.91 22.03
C VAL A 13 -2.90 -7.68 23.46
N LEU A 14 -1.82 -8.34 23.85
CA LEU A 14 -1.21 -8.20 25.18
C LEU A 14 -0.73 -6.76 25.45
N ASN A 15 -0.31 -6.04 24.42
CA ASN A 15 0.11 -4.64 24.53
C ASN A 15 -1.02 -3.64 24.27
N ARG A 16 -2.28 -4.07 24.10
CA ARG A 16 -3.46 -3.22 23.81
C ARG A 16 -3.31 -2.36 22.55
N LEU A 17 -2.59 -2.87 21.56
CA LEU A 17 -2.33 -2.18 20.28
C LEU A 17 -3.16 -2.75 19.12
N ARG A 18 -3.77 -3.92 19.32
CA ARG A 18 -4.44 -4.65 18.24
C ARG A 18 -5.59 -3.88 17.61
N GLY A 19 -6.35 -3.13 18.39
CA GLY A 19 -7.46 -2.32 17.90
C GLY A 19 -7.06 -1.24 16.88
N ARG A 20 -5.83 -0.78 16.93
CA ARG A 20 -5.33 0.38 16.18
C ARG A 20 -4.92 0.08 14.74
N ILE A 21 -4.65 -1.19 14.42
CA ILE A 21 -4.10 -1.60 13.12
C ILE A 21 -4.88 -2.75 12.50
N ARG A 22 -4.88 -2.81 11.17
CA ARG A 22 -5.29 -3.99 10.42
C ARG A 22 -4.08 -4.89 10.23
N VAL A 23 -4.24 -6.17 10.48
CA VAL A 23 -3.20 -7.18 10.25
C VAL A 23 -3.56 -7.93 8.97
N GLN A 24 -2.68 -7.87 7.98
CA GLN A 24 -2.83 -8.58 6.73
C GLN A 24 -1.93 -9.82 6.73
N ALA A 25 -2.49 -10.98 6.40
CA ALA A 25 -1.73 -12.19 6.13
C ALA A 25 -1.53 -12.36 4.62
N ASP A 26 -0.29 -12.61 4.20
CA ASP A 26 0.09 -12.84 2.81
C ASP A 26 1.05 -14.03 2.73
N GLY A 27 1.13 -14.66 1.59
CA GLY A 27 1.98 -15.80 1.32
C GLY A 27 1.24 -17.13 1.30
N GLN A 28 1.10 -17.72 0.11
CA GLN A 28 0.45 -19.02 -0.12
C GLN A 28 -1.05 -19.07 0.22
N MET A 29 -1.73 -17.94 0.31
CA MET A 29 -3.19 -17.89 0.40
C MET A 29 -3.82 -18.37 -0.91
N LYS A 30 -4.66 -19.40 -0.86
CA LYS A 30 -5.23 -20.05 -2.06
C LYS A 30 -6.70 -20.40 -1.92
N THR A 31 -7.16 -20.75 -0.73
CA THR A 31 -8.49 -21.30 -0.47
C THR A 31 -9.21 -20.52 0.63
N GLY A 32 -10.52 -20.71 0.73
CA GLY A 32 -11.28 -20.17 1.85
C GLY A 32 -10.85 -20.75 3.19
N ARG A 33 -10.34 -21.99 3.20
CA ARG A 33 -9.75 -22.57 4.39
C ARG A 33 -8.53 -21.81 4.87
N ASP A 34 -7.63 -21.39 3.96
CA ASP A 34 -6.45 -20.57 4.33
C ASP A 34 -6.89 -19.25 4.95
N VAL A 35 -7.91 -18.61 4.36
CA VAL A 35 -8.50 -17.38 4.89
C VAL A 35 -9.10 -17.60 6.28
N ALA A 36 -9.88 -18.66 6.48
CA ALA A 36 -10.48 -18.97 7.77
C ALA A 36 -9.42 -19.23 8.86
N ILE A 37 -8.37 -20.01 8.55
CA ILE A 37 -7.25 -20.23 9.47
C ILE A 37 -6.53 -18.92 9.78
N GLY A 38 -6.26 -18.10 8.76
CA GLY A 38 -5.62 -16.81 8.96
C GLY A 38 -6.45 -15.87 9.83
N ALA A 39 -7.77 -15.82 9.64
CA ALA A 39 -8.65 -15.05 10.51
C ALA A 39 -8.63 -15.57 11.95
N LEU A 40 -8.74 -16.88 12.15
CA LEU A 40 -8.67 -17.51 13.47
C LEU A 40 -7.34 -17.19 14.18
N LEU A 41 -6.24 -17.09 13.46
CA LEU A 41 -4.94 -16.68 13.98
C LEU A 41 -4.75 -15.16 14.11
N GLY A 42 -5.71 -14.35 13.66
CA GLY A 42 -5.76 -12.94 13.94
C GLY A 42 -5.57 -11.99 12.74
N ALA A 43 -5.72 -12.45 11.50
CA ALA A 43 -5.69 -11.55 10.35
C ALA A 43 -7.05 -10.88 10.10
N ASP A 44 -7.05 -9.57 9.80
CA ASP A 44 -8.22 -8.83 9.31
C ASP A 44 -8.31 -8.88 7.78
N GLU A 45 -7.18 -8.99 7.08
CA GLU A 45 -7.07 -8.87 5.63
C GLU A 45 -6.14 -9.95 5.06
N PHE A 46 -6.30 -10.25 3.77
CA PHE A 46 -5.58 -11.34 3.12
C PHE A 46 -5.02 -10.91 1.76
N GLY A 47 -3.73 -11.17 1.54
CA GLY A 47 -3.07 -10.93 0.27
C GLY A 47 -2.98 -12.21 -0.57
N PHE A 48 -3.33 -12.11 -1.84
CA PHE A 48 -3.26 -13.20 -2.81
C PHE A 48 -2.36 -12.81 -3.97
N ALA A 49 -1.40 -13.67 -4.30
CA ALA A 49 -0.53 -13.46 -5.45
C ALA A 49 -0.55 -14.66 -6.40
N THR A 50 -0.08 -15.81 -5.95
CA THR A 50 0.09 -17.01 -6.79
C THR A 50 -1.24 -17.56 -7.31
N ALA A 51 -2.26 -17.63 -6.46
CA ALA A 51 -3.54 -18.23 -6.87
C ALA A 51 -4.24 -17.44 -7.98
N PRO A 52 -4.40 -16.09 -7.90
CA PRO A 52 -4.90 -15.31 -9.03
C PRO A 52 -4.07 -15.46 -10.31
N LEU A 53 -2.73 -15.55 -10.21
CA LEU A 53 -1.88 -15.77 -11.37
C LEU A 53 -2.15 -17.14 -12.03
N VAL A 54 -2.34 -18.18 -11.22
CA VAL A 54 -2.69 -19.53 -11.74
C VAL A 54 -4.07 -19.51 -12.40
N VAL A 55 -5.04 -18.81 -11.81
CA VAL A 55 -6.37 -18.62 -12.39
C VAL A 55 -6.30 -17.93 -13.76
N GLU A 56 -5.34 -17.01 -13.94
CA GLU A 56 -5.05 -16.33 -15.21
C GLU A 56 -4.20 -17.15 -16.18
N GLY A 57 -3.87 -18.40 -15.86
CA GLY A 57 -3.14 -19.31 -16.73
C GLY A 57 -1.63 -19.43 -16.46
N CYS A 58 -1.15 -18.93 -15.32
CA CYS A 58 0.25 -19.11 -14.92
C CYS A 58 0.56 -20.59 -14.63
N ILE A 59 1.60 -21.12 -15.26
CA ILE A 59 2.06 -22.52 -15.09
C ILE A 59 3.21 -22.66 -14.08
N MET A 60 3.47 -21.62 -13.30
CA MET A 60 4.46 -21.63 -12.22
C MET A 60 5.91 -21.95 -12.63
N MET A 61 6.30 -21.62 -13.86
CA MET A 61 7.66 -21.84 -14.37
C MET A 61 8.76 -21.06 -13.65
N ARG A 62 8.39 -20.01 -12.89
CA ARG A 62 9.35 -19.15 -12.16
C ARG A 62 10.40 -18.44 -13.04
N LYS A 63 10.07 -18.17 -14.31
CA LYS A 63 10.91 -17.45 -15.29
C LYS A 63 10.45 -16.02 -15.56
N CYS A 64 9.60 -15.46 -14.67
CA CYS A 64 9.01 -14.12 -14.84
C CYS A 64 10.08 -13.01 -15.00
N HIS A 65 11.18 -13.12 -14.26
CA HIS A 65 12.28 -12.14 -14.28
C HIS A 65 13.11 -12.14 -15.58
N LEU A 66 12.94 -13.15 -16.44
CA LEU A 66 13.67 -13.29 -17.70
C LEU A 66 12.90 -12.77 -18.91
N ASN A 67 11.69 -12.24 -18.73
CA ASN A 67 10.82 -11.81 -19.83
C ASN A 67 10.47 -12.93 -20.84
N THR A 68 10.55 -14.20 -20.41
CA THR A 68 10.36 -15.40 -21.26
C THR A 68 9.14 -16.23 -20.86
N CYS A 69 8.13 -15.61 -20.25
CA CYS A 69 6.94 -16.35 -19.81
C CYS A 69 6.21 -16.99 -21.01
N PRO A 70 6.16 -18.32 -21.09
CA PRO A 70 5.66 -19.01 -22.29
C PRO A 70 4.14 -18.90 -22.45
N VAL A 71 3.42 -18.56 -21.38
CA VAL A 71 1.96 -18.39 -21.38
C VAL A 71 1.51 -16.92 -21.39
N GLY A 72 2.46 -15.98 -21.50
CA GLY A 72 2.15 -14.56 -21.69
C GLY A 72 1.72 -13.78 -20.46
N VAL A 73 1.63 -14.39 -19.26
CA VAL A 73 1.18 -13.74 -18.02
C VAL A 73 2.18 -12.66 -17.55
N ALA A 74 3.48 -12.95 -17.60
CA ALA A 74 4.52 -12.07 -17.08
C ALA A 74 5.64 -11.89 -18.11
N THR A 75 5.35 -11.18 -19.20
CA THR A 75 6.31 -10.85 -20.24
C THR A 75 5.91 -9.56 -20.97
N GLN A 76 6.89 -8.85 -21.49
CA GLN A 76 6.71 -7.71 -22.40
C GLN A 76 6.95 -8.11 -23.89
N ASP A 77 7.40 -9.34 -24.15
CA ASP A 77 7.58 -9.84 -25.52
C ASP A 77 6.23 -9.87 -26.25
N PRO A 78 6.09 -9.18 -27.41
CA PRO A 78 4.81 -9.08 -28.11
C PRO A 78 4.25 -10.44 -28.61
N THR A 79 5.13 -11.38 -28.92
CA THR A 79 4.75 -12.71 -29.40
C THR A 79 4.23 -13.57 -28.24
N LEU A 80 4.94 -13.53 -27.11
CA LEU A 80 4.55 -14.28 -25.93
C LEU A 80 3.27 -13.72 -25.29
N ARG A 81 3.11 -12.38 -25.25
CA ARG A 81 1.89 -11.73 -24.74
C ARG A 81 0.61 -12.17 -25.46
N LYS A 82 0.69 -12.47 -26.75
CA LYS A 82 -0.47 -12.98 -27.53
C LYS A 82 -0.99 -14.33 -27.02
N LYS A 83 -0.19 -15.06 -26.25
CA LYS A 83 -0.57 -16.35 -25.67
C LYS A 83 -1.37 -16.22 -24.37
N PHE A 84 -1.44 -15.00 -23.80
CA PHE A 84 -2.22 -14.75 -22.59
C PHE A 84 -3.71 -14.95 -22.87
N SER A 85 -4.33 -15.86 -22.12
CA SER A 85 -5.74 -16.23 -22.26
C SER A 85 -6.59 -15.91 -21.01
N GLY A 86 -5.98 -15.29 -20.01
CA GLY A 86 -6.66 -14.89 -18.80
C GLY A 86 -7.76 -13.86 -19.04
N LYS A 87 -8.77 -13.85 -18.18
CA LYS A 87 -9.89 -12.90 -18.22
C LYS A 87 -10.20 -12.41 -16.81
N PRO A 88 -10.59 -11.14 -16.64
CA PRO A 88 -10.96 -10.62 -15.32
C PRO A 88 -12.02 -11.47 -14.60
N GLU A 89 -12.98 -12.03 -15.36
CA GLU A 89 -14.06 -12.85 -14.82
C GLU A 89 -13.53 -14.12 -14.12
N HIS A 90 -12.40 -14.68 -14.56
CA HIS A 90 -11.79 -15.83 -13.92
C HIS A 90 -11.36 -15.48 -12.48
N VAL A 91 -10.75 -14.32 -12.28
CA VAL A 91 -10.33 -13.84 -10.95
C VAL A 91 -11.54 -13.50 -10.10
N VAL A 92 -12.54 -12.83 -10.67
CA VAL A 92 -13.79 -12.50 -9.97
C VAL A 92 -14.47 -13.78 -9.46
N ASN A 93 -14.66 -14.77 -10.32
CA ASN A 93 -15.29 -16.04 -9.95
C ASN A 93 -14.47 -16.79 -8.89
N TYR A 94 -13.14 -16.80 -9.03
CA TYR A 94 -12.26 -17.40 -8.04
C TYR A 94 -12.47 -16.82 -6.65
N PHE A 95 -12.53 -15.49 -6.52
CA PHE A 95 -12.76 -14.86 -5.22
C PHE A 95 -14.17 -15.09 -4.68
N PHE A 96 -15.17 -15.19 -5.53
CA PHE A 96 -16.51 -15.64 -5.08
C PHE A 96 -16.47 -17.05 -4.51
N PHE A 97 -15.73 -17.97 -5.12
CA PHE A 97 -15.59 -19.34 -4.60
C PHE A 97 -14.83 -19.35 -3.27
N VAL A 98 -13.75 -18.56 -3.14
CA VAL A 98 -13.02 -18.41 -1.88
C VAL A 98 -13.96 -17.89 -0.78
N ALA A 99 -14.73 -16.84 -1.08
CA ALA A 99 -15.67 -16.26 -0.11
C ALA A 99 -16.79 -17.25 0.28
N GLU A 100 -17.30 -18.03 -0.67
CA GLU A 100 -18.32 -19.06 -0.39
C GLU A 100 -17.77 -20.19 0.49
N GLU A 101 -16.54 -20.64 0.24
CA GLU A 101 -15.88 -21.63 1.09
C GLU A 101 -15.72 -21.09 2.53
N VAL A 102 -15.29 -19.84 2.70
CA VAL A 102 -15.23 -19.18 4.01
C VAL A 102 -16.59 -19.15 4.67
N ARG A 103 -17.63 -18.75 3.95
CA ARG A 103 -19.01 -18.74 4.45
C ARG A 103 -19.46 -20.11 4.96
N GLN A 104 -19.15 -21.18 4.21
CA GLN A 104 -19.49 -22.54 4.61
C GLN A 104 -18.74 -22.98 5.88
N ILE A 105 -17.45 -22.66 5.98
CA ILE A 105 -16.67 -22.93 7.21
C ILE A 105 -17.24 -22.17 8.39
N MET A 106 -17.55 -20.90 8.24
CA MET A 106 -18.17 -20.08 9.31
C MET A 106 -19.53 -20.65 9.74
N ALA A 107 -20.34 -21.11 8.80
CA ALA A 107 -21.63 -21.76 9.11
C ALA A 107 -21.45 -23.04 9.92
N GLN A 108 -20.44 -23.86 9.61
CA GLN A 108 -20.10 -25.07 10.40
C GLN A 108 -19.63 -24.71 11.81
N LEU A 109 -18.96 -23.57 11.98
CA LEU A 109 -18.52 -23.07 13.28
C LEU A 109 -19.61 -22.30 14.04
N GLY A 110 -20.78 -22.05 13.43
CA GLY A 110 -21.86 -21.26 14.04
C GLY A 110 -21.55 -19.75 14.12
N ILE A 111 -20.64 -19.23 13.31
CA ILE A 111 -20.21 -17.82 13.31
C ILE A 111 -20.88 -17.08 12.15
N ALA A 112 -21.67 -16.05 12.45
CA ALA A 112 -22.44 -15.31 11.47
C ALA A 112 -21.67 -14.14 10.82
N LYS A 113 -20.74 -13.52 11.55
CA LYS A 113 -19.96 -12.37 11.09
C LYS A 113 -18.49 -12.74 10.99
N PHE A 114 -17.84 -12.33 9.90
CA PHE A 114 -16.41 -12.59 9.71
C PHE A 114 -15.55 -11.98 10.82
N ASP A 115 -15.89 -10.80 11.28
CA ASP A 115 -15.22 -10.11 12.38
C ASP A 115 -15.17 -10.93 13.69
N ASP A 116 -16.18 -11.77 13.92
CA ASP A 116 -16.28 -12.62 15.12
C ASP A 116 -15.40 -13.88 15.01
N LEU A 117 -14.83 -14.15 13.81
CA LEU A 117 -13.87 -15.23 13.57
C LEU A 117 -12.45 -14.82 13.98
N ILE A 118 -12.14 -13.50 13.94
CA ILE A 118 -10.77 -13.00 14.08
C ILE A 118 -10.23 -13.24 15.49
N GLY A 119 -9.07 -13.92 15.56
CA GLY A 119 -8.38 -14.21 16.80
C GLY A 119 -8.95 -15.39 17.61
N ARG A 120 -9.92 -16.13 17.04
CA ARG A 120 -10.54 -17.29 17.67
C ARG A 120 -9.74 -18.57 17.45
N SER A 121 -8.43 -18.52 17.77
CA SER A 121 -7.53 -19.68 17.67
C SER A 121 -7.96 -20.87 18.55
N ASP A 122 -8.82 -20.64 19.55
CA ASP A 122 -9.48 -21.67 20.36
C ASP A 122 -10.35 -22.65 19.54
N LEU A 123 -10.77 -22.26 18.33
CA LEU A 123 -11.54 -23.11 17.42
C LEU A 123 -10.66 -24.00 16.53
N LEU A 124 -9.34 -23.87 16.61
CA LEU A 124 -8.40 -24.73 15.89
C LEU A 124 -8.05 -25.96 16.70
N ASP A 125 -8.33 -27.13 16.17
CA ASP A 125 -8.03 -28.43 16.81
C ASP A 125 -6.79 -29.06 16.17
N MET A 126 -5.74 -29.23 16.97
CA MET A 126 -4.48 -29.83 16.50
C MET A 126 -4.47 -31.37 16.58
N ARG A 127 -5.42 -32.02 17.28
CA ARG A 127 -5.38 -33.46 17.58
C ARG A 127 -5.19 -34.33 16.34
N ARG A 128 -5.96 -34.10 15.29
CA ARG A 128 -5.82 -34.85 14.01
C ARG A 128 -4.49 -34.57 13.30
N GLY A 129 -3.95 -33.37 13.44
CA GLY A 129 -2.65 -33.01 12.86
C GLY A 129 -1.49 -33.78 13.49
N ILE A 130 -1.48 -33.92 14.82
CA ILE A 130 -0.41 -34.60 15.56
C ILE A 130 -0.50 -36.14 15.51
N GLU A 131 -1.62 -36.71 15.07
CA GLU A 131 -1.74 -38.14 14.81
C GLU A 131 -0.83 -38.63 13.65
N HIS A 132 -0.50 -37.75 12.72
CA HIS A 132 0.40 -38.06 11.62
C HIS A 132 1.82 -38.32 12.17
N TRP A 133 2.44 -39.39 11.72
CA TRP A 133 3.74 -39.85 12.25
C TRP A 133 4.86 -38.80 12.20
N LYS A 134 4.88 -37.91 11.20
CA LYS A 134 5.84 -36.80 11.10
C LYS A 134 5.53 -35.64 12.03
N ALA A 135 4.30 -35.55 12.50
CA ALA A 135 3.86 -34.47 13.38
C ALA A 135 3.87 -34.86 14.87
N ARG A 136 4.19 -36.13 15.18
CA ARG A 136 4.34 -36.58 16.58
C ARG A 136 5.43 -35.76 17.26
N GLY A 137 5.08 -35.17 18.41
CA GLY A 137 5.98 -34.32 19.18
C GLY A 137 5.97 -32.84 18.80
N LEU A 138 5.18 -32.41 17.82
CA LEU A 138 4.91 -31.00 17.61
C LEU A 138 3.93 -30.50 18.65
N ASP A 139 4.27 -29.39 19.27
CA ASP A 139 3.42 -28.69 20.22
C ASP A 139 3.00 -27.32 19.64
N PHE A 140 1.71 -27.19 19.32
CA PHE A 140 1.12 -25.96 18.79
C PHE A 140 0.45 -25.11 19.88
N SER A 141 0.56 -25.50 21.17
CA SER A 141 -0.12 -24.80 22.26
C SER A 141 0.20 -23.32 22.33
N ARG A 142 1.45 -22.93 22.09
CA ARG A 142 1.87 -21.53 22.06
C ARG A 142 1.31 -20.77 20.83
N LEU A 143 1.25 -21.42 19.67
CA LEU A 143 0.72 -20.83 18.45
C LEU A 143 -0.79 -20.60 18.58
N LEU A 144 -1.50 -21.54 19.19
CA LEU A 144 -2.95 -21.49 19.35
C LEU A 144 -3.41 -20.79 20.65
N ALA A 145 -2.48 -20.30 21.46
CA ALA A 145 -2.81 -19.62 22.71
C ALA A 145 -3.64 -18.35 22.45
N VAL A 146 -4.80 -18.27 23.12
CA VAL A 146 -5.61 -17.05 23.14
C VAL A 146 -5.12 -16.17 24.29
N PRO A 147 -4.71 -14.93 24.04
CA PRO A 147 -4.31 -14.02 25.10
C PRO A 147 -5.43 -13.79 26.11
N GLN A 148 -5.13 -13.99 27.38
CA GLN A 148 -6.09 -13.74 28.45
C GLN A 148 -6.09 -12.25 28.80
N VAL A 149 -7.07 -11.51 28.26
CA VAL A 149 -7.25 -10.07 28.44
C VAL A 149 -8.71 -9.77 28.79
N GLY A 150 -8.96 -8.59 29.36
CA GLY A 150 -10.33 -8.15 29.62
C GLY A 150 -11.14 -7.90 28.32
N PRO A 151 -12.46 -7.90 28.41
CA PRO A 151 -13.35 -7.74 27.25
C PRO A 151 -13.23 -6.38 26.58
N GLU A 152 -12.63 -5.41 27.26
CA GLU A 152 -12.35 -4.07 26.73
C GLU A 152 -11.17 -4.04 25.76
N VAL A 153 -10.35 -5.10 25.71
CA VAL A 153 -9.17 -5.17 24.83
C VAL A 153 -9.58 -5.74 23.46
N PRO A 154 -9.48 -4.96 22.39
CA PRO A 154 -9.84 -5.45 21.07
C PRO A 154 -8.90 -6.57 20.60
N VAL A 155 -9.48 -7.58 19.95
CA VAL A 155 -8.74 -8.69 19.32
C VAL A 155 -8.64 -8.55 17.81
N ARG A 156 -9.21 -7.50 17.26
CA ARG A 156 -9.19 -7.11 15.84
C ARG A 156 -9.15 -5.60 15.69
N HIS A 157 -9.02 -5.11 14.46
CA HIS A 157 -9.08 -3.68 14.20
C HIS A 157 -10.48 -3.11 14.51
N VAL A 158 -10.53 -2.08 15.34
CA VAL A 158 -11.77 -1.36 15.72
C VAL A 158 -11.61 0.14 15.75
N ASP A 159 -10.38 0.65 15.90
CA ASP A 159 -10.10 2.08 16.05
C ASP A 159 -9.93 2.73 14.69
N ALA A 160 -10.59 3.85 14.45
CA ALA A 160 -10.31 4.67 13.29
C ALA A 160 -8.93 5.32 13.43
N GLN A 161 -8.13 5.27 12.34
CA GLN A 161 -6.85 5.97 12.31
C GLN A 161 -7.08 7.47 12.07
N ASP A 162 -6.52 8.29 12.95
CA ASP A 162 -6.34 9.72 12.68
C ASP A 162 -5.00 9.92 11.96
N HIS A 163 -5.07 10.30 10.70
CA HIS A 163 -3.88 10.56 9.88
C HIS A 163 -3.33 11.98 10.06
N GLY A 164 -3.96 12.81 10.87
CA GLY A 164 -3.55 14.20 11.13
C GLY A 164 -3.54 15.07 9.87
N LEU A 165 -4.37 14.76 8.87
CA LEU A 165 -4.40 15.47 7.59
C LEU A 165 -4.83 16.92 7.72
N GLU A 166 -5.50 17.30 8.80
CA GLU A 166 -5.86 18.68 9.11
C GLU A 166 -4.62 19.57 9.31
N LYS A 167 -3.46 18.99 9.66
CA LYS A 167 -2.18 19.69 9.83
C LYS A 167 -1.35 19.75 8.55
N SER A 168 -1.82 19.15 7.47
CA SER A 168 -1.10 19.14 6.19
C SER A 168 -0.97 20.55 5.63
N LEU A 169 0.22 20.90 5.12
CA LEU A 169 0.47 22.13 4.39
C LEU A 169 -0.47 22.30 3.20
N ASP A 170 -0.86 21.20 2.58
CA ASP A 170 -1.75 21.18 1.42
C ASP A 170 -3.10 21.85 1.70
N ASN A 171 -3.59 21.87 2.94
CA ASN A 171 -4.82 22.59 3.28
C ASN A 171 -4.67 24.11 3.01
N VAL A 172 -3.50 24.67 3.34
CA VAL A 172 -3.18 26.07 3.05
C VAL A 172 -3.05 26.28 1.55
N LEU A 173 -2.35 25.36 0.86
CA LEU A 173 -2.17 25.44 -0.59
C LEU A 173 -3.52 25.36 -1.32
N ILE A 174 -4.41 24.46 -0.92
CA ILE A 174 -5.77 24.32 -1.48
C ILE A 174 -6.57 25.61 -1.25
N ALA A 175 -6.56 26.16 -0.03
CA ALA A 175 -7.30 27.37 0.29
C ALA A 175 -6.85 28.57 -0.58
N LYS A 176 -5.52 28.77 -0.73
CA LYS A 176 -4.95 29.82 -1.58
C LYS A 176 -5.15 29.56 -3.08
N SER A 177 -5.32 28.33 -3.49
CA SER A 177 -5.55 27.94 -4.89
C SER A 177 -7.03 27.90 -5.29
N ARG A 178 -7.96 28.22 -4.40
CA ARG A 178 -9.40 28.21 -4.70
C ARG A 178 -9.79 28.96 -5.98
N PRO A 179 -9.28 30.18 -6.27
CA PRO A 179 -9.63 30.88 -7.50
C PRO A 179 -9.24 30.09 -8.76
N ALA A 180 -8.12 29.35 -8.70
CA ALA A 180 -7.69 28.50 -9.79
C ALA A 180 -8.56 27.23 -9.90
N ILE A 181 -8.88 26.59 -8.77
CA ILE A 181 -9.68 25.35 -8.75
C ILE A 181 -11.11 25.62 -9.20
N ASP A 182 -11.72 26.71 -8.71
CA ASP A 182 -13.14 26.97 -8.91
C ASP A 182 -13.41 27.70 -10.25
N LYS A 183 -12.47 28.55 -10.72
CA LYS A 183 -12.68 29.43 -11.86
C LYS A 183 -11.60 29.35 -12.95
N GLY A 184 -10.53 28.55 -12.74
CA GLY A 184 -9.39 28.50 -13.66
C GLY A 184 -8.51 29.75 -13.68
N GLU A 185 -8.64 30.64 -12.68
CA GLU A 185 -7.84 31.85 -12.56
C GLU A 185 -6.39 31.52 -12.22
N LYS A 186 -5.43 32.27 -12.78
CA LYS A 186 -4.02 32.10 -12.43
C LYS A 186 -3.74 32.59 -11.02
N VAL A 187 -3.07 31.77 -10.22
CA VAL A 187 -2.65 32.14 -8.87
C VAL A 187 -1.15 31.91 -8.69
N GLN A 188 -0.52 32.83 -7.95
CA GLN A 188 0.88 32.71 -7.56
C GLN A 188 1.04 33.20 -6.11
N PHE A 189 1.71 32.37 -5.29
CA PHE A 189 1.98 32.71 -3.90
C PHE A 189 3.22 31.98 -3.35
N MET A 190 3.62 32.38 -2.13
CA MET A 190 4.77 31.82 -1.43
C MET A 190 4.34 31.18 -0.13
N GLU A 191 5.04 30.09 0.23
CA GLU A 191 4.89 29.37 1.51
C GLU A 191 6.24 28.83 2.01
N THR A 192 6.28 28.47 3.28
CA THR A 192 7.44 27.80 3.87
C THR A 192 7.23 26.28 3.85
N ALA A 193 8.21 25.54 3.31
CA ALA A 193 8.26 24.08 3.40
C ALA A 193 9.18 23.66 4.56
N ARG A 194 8.68 22.76 5.39
CA ARG A 194 9.46 22.13 6.45
C ARG A 194 9.58 20.62 6.19
N ASN A 195 10.62 19.99 6.70
CA ASN A 195 10.86 18.56 6.53
C ASN A 195 9.67 17.68 6.98
N VAL A 196 8.89 18.13 7.94
CA VAL A 196 7.66 17.44 8.39
C VAL A 196 6.50 17.52 7.39
N ASN A 197 6.55 18.45 6.42
CA ASN A 197 5.54 18.57 5.38
C ASN A 197 5.79 17.53 4.27
N ARG A 198 5.26 16.34 4.47
CA ARG A 198 5.41 15.22 3.52
C ARG A 198 4.34 15.28 2.44
N SER A 199 4.66 14.75 1.27
CA SER A 199 3.74 14.63 0.12
C SER A 199 3.04 15.95 -0.29
N VAL A 200 3.75 17.08 -0.13
CA VAL A 200 3.25 18.42 -0.51
C VAL A 200 2.81 18.40 -1.97
N GLY A 201 1.61 18.90 -2.23
CA GLY A 201 1.00 18.95 -3.57
C GLY A 201 0.09 17.76 -3.90
N ALA A 202 0.14 16.66 -3.13
CA ALA A 202 -0.69 15.49 -3.42
C ALA A 202 -2.18 15.75 -3.14
N MET A 203 -2.53 16.34 -1.99
CA MET A 203 -3.91 16.70 -1.67
C MET A 203 -4.41 17.85 -2.55
N LEU A 204 -3.54 18.81 -2.87
CA LEU A 204 -3.86 19.88 -3.83
C LEU A 204 -4.22 19.28 -5.20
N SER A 205 -3.42 18.35 -5.70
CA SER A 205 -3.70 17.65 -6.95
C SER A 205 -5.03 16.90 -6.90
N GLY A 206 -5.32 16.23 -5.79
CA GLY A 206 -6.59 15.56 -5.58
C GLY A 206 -7.79 16.52 -5.57
N ALA A 207 -7.63 17.73 -5.00
CA ALA A 207 -8.67 18.76 -5.03
C ALA A 207 -8.92 19.31 -6.45
N ILE A 208 -7.84 19.49 -7.23
CA ILE A 208 -7.92 19.95 -8.62
C ILE A 208 -8.59 18.90 -9.50
N THR A 209 -8.13 17.64 -9.47
CA THR A 209 -8.60 16.58 -10.38
C THR A 209 -10.05 16.16 -10.11
N LYS A 210 -10.59 16.43 -8.93
CA LYS A 210 -12.04 16.28 -8.66
C LYS A 210 -12.91 17.23 -9.49
N VAL A 211 -12.40 18.43 -9.81
CA VAL A 211 -13.12 19.46 -10.58
C VAL A 211 -12.66 19.47 -12.05
N HIS A 212 -11.36 19.27 -12.26
CA HIS A 212 -10.69 19.26 -13.56
C HIS A 212 -9.95 17.93 -13.76
N PRO A 213 -10.61 16.85 -14.21
CA PRO A 213 -10.00 15.52 -14.37
C PRO A 213 -8.73 15.52 -15.23
N GLU A 214 -8.67 16.35 -16.26
CA GLU A 214 -7.50 16.50 -17.17
C GLU A 214 -6.44 17.48 -16.64
N GLY A 215 -6.65 18.03 -15.44
CA GLY A 215 -5.82 19.08 -14.85
C GLY A 215 -6.16 20.48 -15.40
N LEU A 216 -5.31 21.45 -15.05
CA LEU A 216 -5.43 22.85 -15.47
C LEU A 216 -4.40 23.18 -16.55
N PRO A 217 -4.55 24.32 -17.28
CA PRO A 217 -3.49 24.83 -18.15
C PRO A 217 -2.17 25.03 -17.38
N ASP A 218 -1.05 24.87 -18.07
CA ASP A 218 0.27 24.98 -17.45
C ASP A 218 0.45 26.32 -16.73
N ASP A 219 1.14 26.24 -15.56
CA ASP A 219 1.41 27.40 -14.71
C ASP A 219 0.15 28.18 -14.24
N THR A 220 -0.99 27.51 -14.17
CA THR A 220 -2.22 28.12 -13.57
C THR A 220 -2.02 28.33 -12.08
N ILE A 221 -1.37 27.38 -11.38
CA ILE A 221 -1.01 27.48 -9.98
C ILE A 221 0.50 27.42 -9.85
N ARG A 222 1.12 28.53 -9.42
CA ARG A 222 2.56 28.62 -9.16
C ARG A 222 2.81 28.88 -7.69
N ILE A 223 3.50 27.94 -7.04
CA ILE A 223 3.78 27.99 -5.60
C ILE A 223 5.29 28.02 -5.41
N GLN A 224 5.81 29.10 -4.86
CA GLN A 224 7.20 29.15 -4.39
C GLN A 224 7.23 28.65 -2.95
N LEU A 225 8.11 27.71 -2.67
CA LEU A 225 8.31 27.17 -1.34
C LEU A 225 9.76 27.40 -0.92
N GLU A 226 9.96 27.85 0.31
CA GLU A 226 11.28 28.07 0.88
C GLU A 226 11.51 27.14 2.06
N GLY A 227 12.68 26.47 2.08
CA GLY A 227 13.09 25.59 3.16
C GLY A 227 13.36 24.16 2.72
N THR A 228 12.84 23.18 3.46
CA THR A 228 13.10 21.76 3.17
C THR A 228 11.80 21.05 2.79
N GLY A 229 11.71 20.60 1.54
CA GLY A 229 10.65 19.72 1.09
C GLY A 229 10.76 18.36 1.78
N GLY A 230 9.71 17.95 2.49
CA GLY A 230 9.64 16.65 3.14
C GLY A 230 9.58 15.50 2.13
N GLN A 231 9.62 14.28 2.63
CA GLN A 231 9.57 13.08 1.78
C GLN A 231 8.38 13.09 0.83
N SER A 232 8.61 12.69 -0.42
CA SER A 232 7.61 12.68 -1.49
C SER A 232 7.09 14.09 -1.86
N PHE A 233 7.93 15.12 -1.74
CA PHE A 233 7.59 16.48 -2.18
C PHE A 233 7.18 16.49 -3.65
N GLY A 234 6.03 17.07 -3.98
CA GLY A 234 5.49 17.08 -5.34
C GLY A 234 5.01 15.72 -5.87
N ALA A 235 4.77 14.74 -4.97
CA ALA A 235 4.25 13.46 -5.40
C ALA A 235 2.86 13.58 -6.04
N PHE A 236 2.64 12.84 -7.15
CA PHE A 236 1.40 12.83 -7.92
C PHE A 236 0.91 14.20 -8.38
N LEU A 237 1.83 15.16 -8.52
CA LEU A 237 1.48 16.54 -8.88
C LEU A 237 0.82 16.58 -10.26
N CYS A 238 -0.41 17.08 -10.31
CA CYS A 238 -1.22 17.11 -11.53
C CYS A 238 -0.85 18.29 -12.45
N LYS A 239 -1.25 18.20 -13.71
CA LYS A 239 -1.07 19.25 -14.72
C LYS A 239 -1.66 20.59 -14.26
N GLY A 240 -0.95 21.67 -14.53
CA GLY A 240 -1.32 23.04 -14.18
C GLY A 240 -0.68 23.55 -12.91
N VAL A 241 -0.05 22.68 -12.09
CA VAL A 241 0.63 23.07 -10.86
C VAL A 241 2.14 23.08 -11.07
N THR A 242 2.79 24.18 -10.68
CA THR A 242 4.25 24.31 -10.60
C THR A 242 4.65 24.60 -9.15
N LEU A 243 5.40 23.68 -8.55
CA LEU A 243 6.08 23.87 -7.26
C LEU A 243 7.52 24.30 -7.51
N TYR A 244 7.90 25.45 -7.00
CA TYR A 244 9.25 26.01 -7.08
C TYR A 244 9.89 25.99 -5.68
N LEU A 245 10.80 25.07 -5.42
CA LEU A 245 11.46 24.93 -4.12
C LEU A 245 12.80 25.67 -4.10
N ILE A 246 12.96 26.58 -3.17
CA ILE A 246 14.23 27.22 -2.81
C ILE A 246 14.75 26.56 -1.52
N GLY A 247 15.65 25.60 -1.66
CA GLY A 247 16.17 24.79 -0.56
C GLY A 247 16.43 23.36 -0.95
N ASP A 248 16.23 22.45 -0.02
CA ASP A 248 16.51 21.01 -0.20
C ASP A 248 15.22 20.21 -0.24
N ALA A 249 15.25 19.04 -0.87
CA ALA A 249 14.14 18.09 -0.89
C ALA A 249 14.61 16.70 -0.47
N ASN A 250 13.73 15.97 0.21
CA ASN A 250 13.97 14.58 0.60
C ASN A 250 13.66 13.59 -0.53
N ASP A 251 13.80 12.30 -0.22
CA ASP A 251 13.55 11.19 -1.13
C ASP A 251 12.16 11.25 -1.77
N TYR A 252 12.03 10.63 -2.94
CA TYR A 252 10.79 10.52 -3.71
C TYR A 252 10.20 11.85 -4.19
N THR A 253 11.01 12.91 -4.31
CA THR A 253 10.56 14.16 -4.93
C THR A 253 10.02 13.88 -6.33
N GLY A 254 8.81 14.35 -6.61
CA GLY A 254 8.13 14.13 -7.88
C GLY A 254 7.68 12.68 -8.12
N LYS A 255 7.58 11.84 -7.10
CA LYS A 255 7.09 10.46 -7.25
C LYS A 255 5.72 10.43 -7.93
N GLY A 256 5.59 9.67 -9.03
CA GLY A 256 4.33 9.57 -9.76
C GLY A 256 3.85 10.91 -10.34
N LEU A 257 4.77 11.79 -10.72
CA LEU A 257 4.45 13.10 -11.30
C LEU A 257 3.47 12.97 -12.47
N SER A 258 2.33 13.64 -12.38
CA SER A 258 1.19 13.46 -13.28
C SER A 258 0.90 14.74 -14.09
N GLY A 259 1.93 15.27 -14.78
CA GLY A 259 1.82 16.46 -15.64
C GLY A 259 2.10 17.79 -14.94
N GLY A 260 2.28 17.81 -13.62
CA GLY A 260 2.75 18.98 -12.90
C GLY A 260 4.26 19.21 -13.07
N ARG A 261 4.77 20.31 -12.54
CA ARG A 261 6.18 20.68 -12.60
C ARG A 261 6.75 20.89 -11.21
N VAL A 262 7.89 20.27 -10.92
CA VAL A 262 8.68 20.51 -9.72
C VAL A 262 10.03 21.09 -10.13
N VAL A 263 10.35 22.26 -9.61
CA VAL A 263 11.62 22.95 -9.84
C VAL A 263 12.29 23.16 -8.48
N GLY A 264 13.50 22.63 -8.30
CA GLY A 264 14.29 22.79 -7.08
C GLY A 264 15.59 23.54 -7.38
N ARG A 265 15.95 24.46 -6.48
CA ARG A 265 17.28 25.05 -6.45
C ARG A 265 17.76 25.24 -5.02
N PRO A 266 19.07 25.20 -4.77
CA PRO A 266 19.61 25.53 -3.46
C PRO A 266 19.22 26.95 -3.01
N SER A 267 19.25 27.18 -1.71
CA SER A 267 19.14 28.52 -1.13
C SER A 267 20.24 29.43 -1.72
N LEU A 268 19.97 30.72 -1.78
CA LEU A 268 20.95 31.72 -2.22
C LEU A 268 22.19 31.76 -1.32
N ASP A 269 22.03 31.38 -0.06
CA ASP A 269 23.14 31.33 0.94
C ASP A 269 23.95 30.04 0.87
N PHE A 270 23.56 29.10 0.00
CA PHE A 270 24.26 27.83 -0.17
C PHE A 270 25.63 28.04 -0.82
N ARG A 271 26.72 27.74 -0.08
CA ARG A 271 28.11 27.89 -0.54
C ARG A 271 28.76 26.59 -1.00
N GLY A 272 28.03 25.48 -0.97
CA GLY A 272 28.50 24.18 -1.42
C GLY A 272 28.37 23.97 -2.95
N VAL A 273 28.88 22.85 -3.43
CA VAL A 273 28.64 22.40 -4.80
C VAL A 273 27.30 21.69 -4.84
N ALA A 274 26.37 22.16 -5.67
CA ALA A 274 25.10 21.49 -5.85
C ALA A 274 25.33 20.10 -6.44
N ASP A 275 24.83 19.06 -5.76
CA ASP A 275 24.91 17.71 -6.27
C ASP A 275 23.96 17.56 -7.46
N ARG A 276 24.52 17.36 -8.64
CA ARG A 276 23.76 17.14 -9.87
C ARG A 276 23.18 15.74 -9.99
N LYS A 277 23.43 14.86 -9.02
CA LYS A 277 22.98 13.46 -8.98
C LYS A 277 21.92 13.24 -7.91
N SER A 278 21.22 14.27 -7.49
CA SER A 278 20.35 14.30 -6.30
C SER A 278 19.04 13.53 -6.39
N THR A 279 19.02 12.37 -6.99
CA THR A 279 18.16 11.31 -6.54
C THR A 279 19.03 10.24 -5.86
N ARG A 280 19.57 10.55 -4.70
CA ARG A 280 20.03 9.49 -3.80
C ARG A 280 18.80 8.73 -3.36
N LEU A 281 18.44 7.73 -4.15
CA LEU A 281 17.64 6.62 -3.67
C LEU A 281 18.42 6.03 -2.50
N ASN A 282 17.75 5.92 -1.36
CA ASN A 282 18.28 5.19 -0.23
C ASN A 282 18.75 3.82 -0.73
N SER A 283 19.89 3.33 -0.26
CA SER A 283 20.55 2.09 -0.71
C SER A 283 19.63 0.86 -0.74
N SER A 284 18.53 0.85 -0.01
CA SER A 284 17.51 -0.19 -0.03
C SER A 284 16.64 -0.20 -1.32
N HIS A 285 16.68 0.86 -2.15
CA HIS A 285 15.89 0.99 -3.37
C HIS A 285 16.73 1.05 -4.65
N SER A 286 18.04 0.74 -4.58
CA SER A 286 18.99 0.84 -5.70
C SER A 286 18.67 -0.06 -6.92
N GLN A 287 17.70 -0.94 -6.85
CA GLN A 287 17.34 -1.83 -7.95
C GLN A 287 16.21 -1.33 -8.86
N GLN A 288 15.54 -0.22 -8.56
CA GLN A 288 14.33 0.18 -9.28
C GLN A 288 14.46 1.36 -10.24
N SER A 289 15.58 2.04 -10.31
CA SER A 289 15.69 3.23 -11.18
C SER A 289 16.91 3.23 -12.09
N ARG A 290 17.01 2.21 -12.94
CA ARG A 290 17.69 2.41 -14.21
C ARG A 290 16.62 2.77 -15.25
N MET A 291 16.21 4.03 -15.31
CA MET A 291 15.65 4.56 -16.54
C MET A 291 16.76 4.56 -17.57
N PRO A 292 16.53 4.06 -18.80
CA PRO A 292 17.48 4.27 -19.89
C PRO A 292 17.63 5.76 -20.08
N SER A 293 18.86 6.27 -20.07
CA SER A 293 19.15 7.57 -20.61
C SER A 293 18.77 7.54 -22.09
N SER A 294 17.64 8.15 -22.44
CA SER A 294 17.38 8.49 -23.84
C SER A 294 18.48 9.43 -24.31
N ALA A 295 19.21 8.98 -25.31
CA ALA A 295 20.11 9.81 -26.11
C ALA A 295 19.36 10.98 -26.74
#